data_99b3ff16b49e5301285473277cbb06cf
#
_entry.id   99b3ff16b49e5301285473277cbb06cf
#
_cell.length_a   1.000
_cell.length_b   1.000
_cell.length_c   1.000
_cell.angle_alpha   90.00
_cell.angle_beta   90.00
_cell.angle_gamma   90.00
#
_symmetry.space_group_name_H-M   'P 1'
#
loop_
_entity.id
_entity.type
_entity.pdbx_description
1 polymer ?
#
loop_
_entity_poly.entity_id
_entity_poly.type
_entity_poly.pdbx_seq_one_letter_code
_entity_poly.pdbx_strand_id
1 'polypeptide(L)'
;MKVTDLTFSYGAKRVFQALTLALPDEGITALTGPSGCGKTTLLRLIAGLETPQGGGIDAPPPEQIALLFQEDRLIPRLNARRQIELVRPKGKDADAWLEAVGLIEEADAAPEALSGGMRRRLSLARCLAYGHDKRLLLLDEPFTGVDAERIKALAELIRSMKIPVVFTAHDAESLGMADTIISL
;
A
#
# COMPACT_ATOMS: atom_id res chain seq x y z
N MET A 1 3.60 -6.43 15.22
CA MET A 1 4.15 -5.06 15.08
C MET A 1 3.51 -4.15 16.12
N LYS A 2 4.26 -3.24 16.74
CA LYS A 2 3.74 -2.41 17.85
C LYS A 2 4.16 -0.96 17.72
N VAL A 3 3.21 -0.06 17.94
CA VAL A 3 3.44 1.39 18.05
C VAL A 3 3.25 1.76 19.54
N THR A 4 4.19 2.45 20.14
CA THR A 4 4.19 2.77 21.58
C THR A 4 4.45 4.25 21.79
N ASP A 5 3.50 4.94 22.42
CA ASP A 5 3.58 6.37 22.81
C ASP A 5 4.02 7.30 21.67
N LEU A 6 3.62 6.95 20.44
CA LEU A 6 4.02 7.65 19.23
C LEU A 6 3.53 9.10 19.24
N THR A 7 4.48 10.03 19.14
CA THR A 7 4.21 11.46 19.03
C THR A 7 4.83 11.98 17.73
N PHE A 8 4.02 12.69 16.93
CA PHE A 8 4.47 13.24 15.66
C PHE A 8 3.67 14.48 15.25
N SER A 9 4.35 15.46 14.65
CA SER A 9 3.75 16.70 14.12
C SER A 9 4.44 17.12 12.82
N TYR A 10 3.70 17.69 11.89
CA TYR A 10 4.21 18.45 10.76
C TYR A 10 4.23 19.94 11.14
N GLY A 11 5.40 20.47 11.45
CA GLY A 11 5.51 21.83 11.97
C GLY A 11 4.64 22.05 13.21
N ALA A 12 3.71 23.01 13.15
CA ALA A 12 2.77 23.28 14.23
C ALA A 12 1.55 22.33 14.27
N LYS A 13 1.32 21.54 13.20
CA LYS A 13 0.18 20.63 13.12
C LYS A 13 0.50 19.30 13.79
N ARG A 14 -0.06 19.07 14.98
CA ARG A 14 0.05 17.79 15.68
C ARG A 14 -0.80 16.74 14.98
N VAL A 15 -0.20 15.56 14.70
CA VAL A 15 -0.88 14.41 14.09
C VAL A 15 -1.13 13.34 15.15
N PHE A 16 -0.09 12.97 15.91
CA PHE A 16 -0.20 11.98 17.00
C PHE A 16 0.33 12.54 18.31
N GLN A 17 -0.33 12.14 19.40
CA GLN A 17 0.09 12.43 20.77
C GLN A 17 -0.04 11.15 21.61
N ALA A 18 1.09 10.52 21.91
CA ALA A 18 1.19 9.27 22.67
C ALA A 18 0.28 8.14 22.12
N LEU A 19 0.21 7.99 20.78
CA LEU A 19 -0.56 6.92 20.15
C LEU A 19 0.10 5.58 20.46
N THR A 20 -0.68 4.67 21.04
CA THR A 20 -0.26 3.28 21.28
C THR A 20 -1.26 2.34 20.61
N LEU A 21 -0.77 1.46 19.75
CA LEU A 21 -1.58 0.45 19.10
C LEU A 21 -0.73 -0.78 18.73
N ALA A 22 -1.39 -1.93 18.61
CA ALA A 22 -0.80 -3.16 18.11
C ALA A 22 -1.39 -3.49 16.74
N LEU A 23 -0.53 -3.83 15.80
CA LEU A 23 -0.89 -4.30 14.47
C LEU A 23 -0.55 -5.79 14.37
N PRO A 24 -1.45 -6.66 13.89
CA PRO A 24 -1.16 -8.08 13.69
C PRO A 24 0.11 -8.31 12.84
N ASP A 25 0.83 -9.38 13.15
CA ASP A 25 2.03 -9.77 12.41
C ASP A 25 1.72 -10.68 11.22
N GLU A 26 0.44 -10.92 10.94
CA GLU A 26 -0.08 -11.72 9.83
C GLU A 26 -1.44 -11.21 9.35
N GLY A 27 -1.86 -11.64 8.17
CA GLY A 27 -3.14 -11.26 7.59
C GLY A 27 -3.21 -9.83 7.08
N ILE A 28 -4.41 -9.37 6.82
CA ILE A 28 -4.72 -8.06 6.24
C ILE A 28 -5.38 -7.18 7.30
N THR A 29 -4.73 -6.08 7.66
CA THR A 29 -5.25 -5.09 8.61
C THR A 29 -5.67 -3.82 7.88
N ALA A 30 -6.90 -3.38 8.07
CA ALA A 30 -7.39 -2.08 7.59
C ALA A 30 -7.25 -1.01 8.69
N LEU A 31 -6.69 0.13 8.33
CA LEU A 31 -6.74 1.36 9.11
C LEU A 31 -7.87 2.23 8.61
N THR A 32 -8.82 2.54 9.47
CA THR A 32 -9.96 3.42 9.18
C THR A 32 -9.96 4.64 10.10
N GLY A 33 -10.81 5.60 9.81
CA GLY A 33 -10.96 6.82 10.60
C GLY A 33 -11.23 8.04 9.73
N PRO A 34 -11.55 9.20 10.32
CA PRO A 34 -11.86 10.43 9.60
C PRO A 34 -10.73 10.87 8.65
N SER A 35 -11.08 11.66 7.63
CA SER A 35 -10.05 12.28 6.79
C SER A 35 -9.14 13.17 7.65
N GLY A 36 -7.83 13.05 7.46
CA GLY A 36 -6.84 13.81 8.21
C GLY A 36 -6.49 13.29 9.61
N CYS A 37 -7.04 12.16 10.08
CA CYS A 37 -6.68 11.56 11.39
C CYS A 37 -5.25 11.01 11.45
N GLY A 38 -4.54 10.92 10.31
CA GLY A 38 -3.14 10.50 10.30
C GLY A 38 -2.84 9.15 9.68
N LYS A 39 -3.79 8.47 9.02
CA LYS A 39 -3.59 7.13 8.42
C LYS A 39 -2.35 7.07 7.52
N THR A 40 -2.28 7.94 6.51
CA THR A 40 -1.11 8.08 5.62
C THR A 40 0.17 8.38 6.40
N THR A 41 0.08 9.24 7.42
CA THR A 41 1.24 9.58 8.27
C THR A 41 1.73 8.38 9.06
N LEU A 42 0.80 7.55 9.60
CA LEU A 42 1.18 6.33 10.30
C LEU A 42 1.89 5.35 9.35
N LEU A 43 1.39 5.14 8.13
CA LEU A 43 2.08 4.30 7.14
C LEU A 43 3.48 4.82 6.82
N ARG A 44 3.66 6.16 6.66
CA ARG A 44 4.97 6.77 6.41
C ARG A 44 5.94 6.60 7.57
N LEU A 45 5.47 6.72 8.80
CA LEU A 45 6.25 6.49 10.01
C LEU A 45 6.68 5.02 10.13
N ILE A 46 5.77 4.07 9.89
CA ILE A 46 6.08 2.63 9.87
C ILE A 46 7.10 2.30 8.77
N ALA A 47 6.98 2.93 7.59
CA ALA A 47 7.91 2.75 6.47
C ALA A 47 9.27 3.43 6.68
N GLY A 48 9.47 4.17 7.78
CA GLY A 48 10.72 4.91 8.06
C GLY A 48 10.93 6.13 7.16
N LEU A 49 9.88 6.62 6.49
CA LEU A 49 9.93 7.86 5.68
C LEU A 49 9.82 9.13 6.54
N GLU A 50 9.31 8.98 7.74
CA GLU A 50 9.22 10.01 8.75
C GLU A 50 9.84 9.49 10.05
N THR A 51 10.38 10.39 10.86
CA THR A 51 10.98 10.02 12.15
C THR A 51 10.06 10.44 13.30
N PRO A 52 9.66 9.52 14.19
CA PRO A 52 8.91 9.87 15.38
C PRO A 52 9.61 10.96 16.22
N GLN A 53 8.85 11.90 16.78
CA GLN A 53 9.34 12.91 17.71
C GLN A 53 9.33 12.41 19.16
N GLY A 54 8.59 11.32 19.42
CA GLY A 54 8.55 10.63 20.70
C GLY A 54 7.90 9.25 20.53
N GLY A 55 8.18 8.36 21.48
CA GLY A 55 7.75 6.97 21.42
C GLY A 55 8.55 6.12 20.44
N GLY A 56 7.98 5.02 19.97
CA GLY A 56 8.68 4.10 19.07
C GLY A 56 7.74 3.22 18.24
N ILE A 57 8.28 2.66 17.18
CA ILE A 57 7.61 1.72 16.29
C ILE A 57 8.49 0.48 16.14
N ASP A 58 7.97 -0.66 16.57
CA ASP A 58 8.58 -1.97 16.33
C ASP A 58 8.02 -2.53 15.02
N ALA A 59 8.78 -2.38 13.94
CA ALA A 59 8.43 -2.79 12.58
C ALA A 59 9.67 -3.37 11.87
N PRO A 60 9.50 -4.11 10.76
CA PRO A 60 10.61 -4.49 9.91
C PRO A 60 11.42 -3.26 9.45
N PRO A 61 12.73 -3.41 9.17
CA PRO A 61 13.53 -2.29 8.66
C PRO A 61 13.00 -1.81 7.29
N PRO A 62 13.18 -0.53 6.92
CA PRO A 62 12.57 0.07 5.73
C PRO A 62 12.80 -0.68 4.42
N GLU A 63 13.97 -1.28 4.24
CA GLU A 63 14.32 -2.07 3.05
C GLU A 63 13.52 -3.38 2.93
N GLN A 64 12.87 -3.81 4.01
CA GLN A 64 11.99 -4.99 4.06
C GLN A 64 10.50 -4.62 4.00
N ILE A 65 10.19 -3.37 3.71
CA ILE A 65 8.82 -2.84 3.59
C ILE A 65 8.56 -2.40 2.15
N ALA A 66 7.40 -2.74 1.61
CA ALA A 66 6.90 -2.13 0.38
C ALA A 66 5.76 -1.17 0.73
N LEU A 67 5.81 0.03 0.16
CA LEU A 67 4.79 1.06 0.38
C LEU A 67 4.15 1.50 -0.94
N LEU A 68 2.83 1.36 -1.04
CA LEU A 68 2.01 2.01 -2.05
C LEU A 68 1.61 3.40 -1.52
N PHE A 69 1.99 4.43 -2.26
CA PHE A 69 1.58 5.81 -1.94
C PHE A 69 0.15 6.09 -2.42
N GLN A 70 -0.48 7.10 -1.85
CA GLN A 70 -1.78 7.58 -2.32
C GLN A 70 -1.70 8.07 -3.77
N GLU A 71 -0.61 8.77 -4.13
CA GLU A 71 -0.32 9.12 -5.51
C GLU A 71 0.27 7.92 -6.27
N ASP A 72 -0.10 7.74 -7.54
CA ASP A 72 0.33 6.59 -8.35
C ASP A 72 1.84 6.54 -8.59
N ARG A 73 2.51 7.70 -8.64
CA ARG A 73 3.97 7.83 -8.84
C ARG A 73 4.51 6.97 -9.98
N LEU A 74 3.77 6.90 -11.08
CA LEU A 74 4.22 6.23 -12.29
C LEU A 74 5.28 7.07 -13.00
N ILE A 75 6.23 6.41 -13.65
CA ILE A 75 7.28 7.08 -14.43
C ILE A 75 6.74 7.35 -15.84
N PRO A 76 6.59 8.61 -16.27
CA PRO A 76 5.87 8.95 -17.49
C PRO A 76 6.43 8.33 -18.78
N ARG A 77 7.73 8.07 -18.83
CA ARG A 77 8.42 7.54 -20.02
C ARG A 77 8.46 6.03 -20.11
N LEU A 78 7.89 5.34 -19.12
CA LEU A 78 7.86 3.87 -19.08
C LEU A 78 6.43 3.39 -19.33
N ASN A 79 6.27 2.44 -20.24
CA ASN A 79 5.00 1.73 -20.41
C ASN A 79 4.67 0.85 -19.20
N ALA A 80 3.45 0.30 -19.14
CA ALA A 80 2.96 -0.46 -18.01
C ALA A 80 3.89 -1.64 -17.66
N ARG A 81 4.36 -2.39 -18.63
CA ARG A 81 5.30 -3.51 -18.47
C ARG A 81 6.60 -3.04 -17.82
N ARG A 82 7.19 -1.96 -18.33
CA ARG A 82 8.45 -1.41 -17.84
C ARG A 82 8.36 -0.87 -16.42
N GLN A 83 7.18 -0.39 -15.99
CA GLN A 83 6.96 0.02 -14.59
C GLN A 83 7.21 -1.14 -13.61
N ILE A 84 6.81 -2.36 -13.99
CA ILE A 84 6.97 -3.56 -13.16
C ILE A 84 8.40 -4.11 -13.30
N GLU A 85 8.95 -4.19 -14.50
CA GLU A 85 10.32 -4.65 -14.75
C GLU A 85 11.36 -3.82 -13.99
N LEU A 86 11.11 -2.52 -13.78
CA LEU A 86 11.99 -1.64 -13.03
C LEU A 86 12.24 -2.15 -11.59
N VAL A 87 11.22 -2.71 -10.96
CA VAL A 87 11.31 -3.21 -9.57
C VAL A 87 11.61 -4.70 -9.49
N ARG A 88 11.44 -5.44 -10.59
CA ARG A 88 11.76 -6.89 -10.72
C ARG A 88 12.53 -7.21 -12.01
N PRO A 89 13.75 -6.73 -12.16
CA PRO A 89 14.47 -6.81 -13.44
C PRO A 89 14.85 -8.25 -13.86
N LYS A 90 14.81 -9.21 -12.96
CA LYS A 90 15.10 -10.64 -13.23
C LYS A 90 13.83 -11.49 -13.32
N GLY A 91 12.67 -10.92 -13.08
CA GLY A 91 11.38 -11.62 -13.11
C GLY A 91 10.80 -11.62 -14.53
N LYS A 92 10.53 -12.79 -15.07
CA LYS A 92 9.75 -12.94 -16.33
C LYS A 92 8.27 -12.65 -16.13
N ASP A 93 7.90 -12.01 -15.00
CA ASP A 93 6.54 -12.04 -14.44
C ASP A 93 5.81 -10.69 -14.56
N ALA A 94 6.35 -9.71 -15.32
CA ALA A 94 5.65 -8.43 -15.49
C ALA A 94 4.25 -8.63 -16.08
N ASP A 95 4.12 -9.56 -17.03
CA ASP A 95 2.84 -9.88 -17.66
C ASP A 95 1.89 -10.56 -16.68
N ALA A 96 2.37 -11.46 -15.82
CA ALA A 96 1.53 -12.08 -14.79
C ALA A 96 1.00 -11.06 -13.79
N TRP A 97 1.81 -10.06 -13.40
CA TRP A 97 1.36 -8.96 -12.55
C TRP A 97 0.34 -8.06 -13.24
N LEU A 98 0.54 -7.79 -14.55
CA LEU A 98 -0.42 -7.01 -15.36
C LEU A 98 -1.73 -7.77 -15.54
N GLU A 99 -1.66 -9.08 -15.79
CA GLU A 99 -2.84 -9.94 -15.90
C GLU A 99 -3.63 -9.97 -14.59
N ALA A 100 -2.93 -10.13 -13.46
CA ALA A 100 -3.53 -10.16 -12.13
C ALA A 100 -4.30 -8.88 -11.78
N VAL A 101 -3.90 -7.73 -12.32
CA VAL A 101 -4.61 -6.45 -12.14
C VAL A 101 -5.50 -6.09 -13.35
N GLY A 102 -5.63 -6.97 -14.34
CA GLY A 102 -6.44 -6.78 -15.55
C GLY A 102 -5.94 -5.64 -16.43
N LEU A 103 -4.62 -5.61 -16.70
CA LEU A 103 -3.95 -4.61 -17.54
C LEU A 103 -2.99 -5.24 -18.56
N ILE A 104 -3.17 -6.51 -18.89
CA ILE A 104 -2.29 -7.19 -19.85
C ILE A 104 -2.41 -6.60 -21.26
N GLU A 105 -3.62 -6.21 -21.66
CA GLU A 105 -3.87 -5.57 -22.96
C GLU A 105 -3.23 -4.17 -23.06
N GLU A 106 -3.00 -3.51 -21.93
CA GLU A 106 -2.37 -2.20 -21.82
C GLU A 106 -0.87 -2.29 -21.50
N ALA A 107 -0.24 -3.47 -21.61
CA ALA A 107 1.14 -3.70 -21.24
C ALA A 107 2.13 -2.71 -21.85
N ASP A 108 1.87 -2.30 -23.09
CA ASP A 108 2.72 -1.37 -23.84
C ASP A 108 2.21 0.09 -23.79
N ALA A 109 1.12 0.36 -23.08
CA ALA A 109 0.58 1.71 -22.93
C ALA A 109 1.41 2.56 -21.96
N ALA A 110 1.61 3.84 -22.29
CA ALA A 110 2.19 4.82 -21.39
C ALA A 110 1.17 5.26 -20.34
N PRO A 111 1.60 5.72 -19.15
CA PRO A 111 0.70 6.14 -18.06
C PRO A 111 -0.34 7.18 -18.49
N GLU A 112 0.00 8.07 -19.42
CA GLU A 112 -0.89 9.12 -19.93
C GLU A 112 -2.08 8.56 -20.72
N ALA A 113 -1.93 7.39 -21.33
CA ALA A 113 -2.99 6.71 -22.07
C ALA A 113 -3.95 5.92 -21.17
N LEU A 114 -3.60 5.73 -19.89
CA LEU A 114 -4.38 4.97 -18.93
C LEU A 114 -5.41 5.84 -18.20
N SER A 115 -6.58 5.28 -17.89
CA SER A 115 -7.55 5.92 -17.00
C SER A 115 -6.99 6.02 -15.56
N GLY A 116 -7.64 6.83 -14.70
CA GLY A 116 -7.24 6.96 -13.28
C GLY A 116 -7.22 5.61 -12.56
N GLY A 117 -8.29 4.81 -12.71
CA GLY A 117 -8.36 3.47 -12.13
C GLY A 117 -7.32 2.50 -12.68
N MET A 118 -6.99 2.59 -13.99
CA MET A 118 -5.92 1.79 -14.59
C MET A 118 -4.55 2.19 -14.02
N ARG A 119 -4.27 3.49 -13.89
CA ARG A 119 -3.02 3.96 -13.25
C ARG A 119 -2.90 3.48 -11.82
N ARG A 120 -4.00 3.53 -11.04
CA ARG A 120 -4.03 3.03 -9.66
C ARG A 120 -3.71 1.55 -9.60
N ARG A 121 -4.35 0.73 -10.45
CA ARG A 121 -4.08 -0.72 -10.54
C ARG A 121 -2.65 -1.02 -10.97
N LEU A 122 -2.09 -0.27 -11.92
CA LEU A 122 -0.69 -0.41 -12.32
C LEU A 122 0.28 -0.08 -11.18
N SER A 123 0.01 0.99 -10.44
CA SER A 123 0.81 1.36 -9.27
C SER A 123 0.76 0.28 -8.19
N LEU A 124 -0.42 -0.29 -7.94
CA LEU A 124 -0.60 -1.42 -7.03
C LEU A 124 0.17 -2.65 -7.52
N ALA A 125 0.05 -3.05 -8.79
CA ALA A 125 0.78 -4.17 -9.37
C ALA A 125 2.30 -4.02 -9.19
N ARG A 126 2.83 -2.81 -9.47
CA ARG A 126 4.25 -2.50 -9.24
C ARG A 126 4.65 -2.63 -7.77
N CYS A 127 3.80 -2.14 -6.86
CA CYS A 127 4.04 -2.25 -5.42
C CYS A 127 4.03 -3.72 -4.97
N LEU A 128 3.07 -4.53 -5.41
CA LEU A 128 2.98 -5.95 -5.07
C LEU A 128 4.16 -6.74 -5.67
N ALA A 129 4.56 -6.46 -6.90
CA ALA A 129 5.73 -7.06 -7.53
C ALA A 129 7.01 -6.76 -6.75
N TYR A 130 7.20 -5.53 -6.30
CA TYR A 130 8.32 -5.14 -5.41
C TYR A 130 8.19 -5.81 -4.04
N GLY A 131 6.97 -5.90 -3.52
CA GLY A 131 6.66 -6.40 -2.19
C GLY A 131 6.74 -7.92 -2.02
N HIS A 132 6.81 -8.68 -3.12
CA HIS A 132 6.77 -10.15 -3.09
C HIS A 132 7.83 -10.79 -2.16
N ASP A 133 9.00 -10.18 -2.05
CA ASP A 133 10.11 -10.67 -1.22
C ASP A 133 10.29 -9.82 0.06
N LYS A 134 9.29 -9.01 0.43
CA LYS A 134 9.32 -8.14 1.61
C LYS A 134 8.63 -8.80 2.80
N ARG A 135 8.79 -8.20 3.98
CA ARG A 135 8.20 -8.69 5.22
C ARG A 135 6.92 -7.94 5.62
N LEU A 136 6.62 -6.83 4.95
CA LEU A 136 5.45 -6.00 5.22
C LEU A 136 5.02 -5.24 3.98
N LEU A 137 3.71 -5.23 3.69
CA LEU A 137 3.10 -4.34 2.72
C LEU A 137 2.30 -3.24 3.43
N LEU A 138 2.54 -2.00 3.04
CA LEU A 138 1.78 -0.83 3.46
C LEU A 138 1.09 -0.24 2.23
N LEU A 139 -0.24 -0.14 2.24
CA LEU A 139 -0.99 0.27 1.06
C LEU A 139 -1.90 1.46 1.42
N ASP A 140 -1.60 2.63 0.86
CA ASP A 140 -2.40 3.83 1.11
C ASP A 140 -3.52 3.95 0.08
N GLU A 141 -4.77 3.70 0.48
CA GLU A 141 -5.98 3.69 -0.35
C GLU A 141 -5.83 2.84 -1.64
N PRO A 142 -5.48 1.54 -1.54
CA PRO A 142 -5.11 0.72 -2.70
C PRO A 142 -6.24 0.52 -3.71
N PHE A 143 -7.49 0.60 -3.27
CA PHE A 143 -8.67 0.23 -4.06
C PHE A 143 -9.45 1.45 -4.58
N THR A 144 -8.96 2.65 -4.39
CA THR A 144 -9.63 3.86 -4.87
C THR A 144 -9.85 3.82 -6.39
N GLY A 145 -11.10 3.94 -6.82
CA GLY A 145 -11.49 3.89 -8.24
C GLY A 145 -11.41 2.50 -8.88
N VAL A 146 -11.35 1.44 -8.07
CA VAL A 146 -11.41 0.04 -8.50
C VAL A 146 -12.82 -0.50 -8.24
N ASP A 147 -13.37 -1.27 -9.18
CA ASP A 147 -14.68 -1.89 -9.04
C ASP A 147 -14.67 -3.08 -8.06
N ALA A 148 -15.83 -3.39 -7.50
CA ALA A 148 -16.03 -4.40 -6.46
C ALA A 148 -15.51 -5.80 -6.81
N GLU A 149 -15.73 -6.23 -8.04
CA GLU A 149 -15.31 -7.54 -8.50
C GLU A 149 -13.78 -7.65 -8.52
N ARG A 150 -13.12 -6.57 -8.99
CA ARG A 150 -11.66 -6.49 -9.01
C ARG A 150 -11.05 -6.35 -7.62
N ILE A 151 -11.71 -5.65 -6.70
CA ILE A 151 -11.26 -5.55 -5.30
C ILE A 151 -11.15 -6.96 -4.70
N LYS A 152 -12.12 -7.84 -4.93
CA LYS A 152 -12.07 -9.23 -4.43
C LYS A 152 -10.88 -10.00 -5.00
N ALA A 153 -10.68 -9.94 -6.33
CA ALA A 153 -9.56 -10.62 -6.99
C ALA A 153 -8.20 -10.10 -6.48
N LEU A 154 -8.06 -8.77 -6.29
CA LEU A 154 -6.86 -8.17 -5.75
C LEU A 154 -6.61 -8.55 -4.28
N ALA A 155 -7.66 -8.67 -3.48
CA ALA A 155 -7.54 -9.12 -2.10
C ALA A 155 -7.07 -10.59 -2.02
N GLU A 156 -7.56 -11.46 -2.89
CA GLU A 156 -7.09 -12.84 -2.99
C GLU A 156 -5.62 -12.92 -3.41
N LEU A 157 -5.22 -12.10 -4.38
CA LEU A 157 -3.82 -11.96 -4.79
C LEU A 157 -2.93 -11.53 -3.60
N ILE A 158 -3.35 -10.49 -2.87
CA ILE A 158 -2.64 -10.00 -1.69
C ILE A 158 -2.54 -11.09 -0.62
N ARG A 159 -3.62 -11.83 -0.33
CA ARG A 159 -3.61 -12.95 0.62
C ARG A 159 -2.65 -14.06 0.20
N SER A 160 -2.56 -14.34 -1.09
CA SER A 160 -1.66 -15.38 -1.61
C SER A 160 -0.18 -15.10 -1.36
N MET A 161 0.19 -13.83 -1.14
CA MET A 161 1.57 -13.42 -0.83
C MET A 161 2.02 -13.86 0.58
N LYS A 162 1.08 -14.14 1.50
CA LYS A 162 1.35 -14.64 2.86
C LYS A 162 2.30 -13.75 3.68
N ILE A 163 2.21 -12.46 3.48
CA ILE A 163 2.94 -11.45 4.25
C ILE A 163 1.93 -10.51 4.92
N PRO A 164 2.26 -9.92 6.09
CA PRO A 164 1.39 -8.95 6.74
C PRO A 164 1.13 -7.76 5.83
N VAL A 165 -0.12 -7.32 5.81
CA VAL A 165 -0.55 -6.15 5.02
C VAL A 165 -1.28 -5.18 5.93
N VAL A 166 -0.91 -3.91 5.85
CA VAL A 166 -1.65 -2.82 6.48
C VAL A 166 -2.09 -1.86 5.38
N PHE A 167 -3.39 -1.62 5.25
CA PHE A 167 -3.91 -0.70 4.26
C PHE A 167 -4.87 0.33 4.85
N THR A 168 -5.00 1.48 4.20
CA THR A 168 -5.97 2.50 4.58
C THR A 168 -7.21 2.40 3.71
N ALA A 169 -8.39 2.50 4.31
CA ALA A 169 -9.67 2.56 3.61
C ALA A 169 -10.70 3.36 4.41
N HIS A 170 -11.76 3.78 3.72
CA HIS A 170 -12.89 4.50 4.31
C HIS A 170 -14.25 3.97 3.81
N ASP A 171 -14.27 3.13 2.78
CA ASP A 171 -15.47 2.53 2.24
C ASP A 171 -15.67 1.09 2.77
N ALA A 172 -16.94 0.70 2.88
CA ALA A 172 -17.31 -0.59 3.47
C ALA A 172 -16.80 -1.80 2.66
N GLU A 173 -16.68 -1.64 1.34
CA GLU A 173 -16.26 -2.69 0.43
C GLU A 173 -14.78 -3.03 0.63
N SER A 174 -13.91 -2.02 0.63
CA SER A 174 -12.48 -2.18 0.94
C SER A 174 -12.28 -2.73 2.35
N LEU A 175 -13.03 -2.23 3.35
CA LEU A 175 -12.95 -2.71 4.73
C LEU A 175 -13.35 -4.19 4.86
N GLY A 176 -14.26 -4.68 4.02
CA GLY A 176 -14.66 -6.09 3.97
C GLY A 176 -13.54 -7.06 3.56
N MET A 177 -12.41 -6.54 3.05
CA MET A 177 -11.24 -7.36 2.70
C MET A 177 -10.31 -7.63 3.88
N ALA A 178 -10.45 -6.89 4.97
CA ALA A 178 -9.56 -6.98 6.12
C ALA A 178 -9.95 -8.11 7.08
N ASP A 179 -8.95 -8.75 7.66
CA ASP A 179 -9.11 -9.71 8.75
C ASP A 179 -9.22 -8.96 10.10
N THR A 180 -8.61 -7.78 10.17
CA THR A 180 -8.67 -6.89 11.34
C THR A 180 -8.91 -5.44 10.91
N ILE A 181 -9.77 -4.73 11.61
CA ILE A 181 -10.02 -3.30 11.39
C ILE A 181 -9.61 -2.51 12.64
N ILE A 182 -8.77 -1.49 12.44
CA ILE A 182 -8.31 -0.59 13.50
C ILE A 182 -8.75 0.84 13.15
N SER A 183 -9.45 1.49 14.07
CA SER A 183 -9.85 2.90 13.93
C SER A 183 -8.84 3.82 14.63
N LEU A 184 -8.40 4.86 13.90
CA LEU A 184 -7.56 5.94 14.43
C LEU A 184 -8.40 7.13 14.86
#